data_54d27f283a1eca44d30c00a1f2ca948f
#
_entry.id   54d27f283a1eca44d30c00a1f2ca948f
#
_cell.length_a   1.000
_cell.length_b   1.000
_cell.length_c   1.000
_cell.angle_alpha   90.00
_cell.angle_beta   90.00
_cell.angle_gamma   90.00
#
_symmetry.space_group_name_H-M   'P 1'
#
loop_
_entity.id
_entity.type
_entity.pdbx_description
1 polymer ?
#
loop_
_entity_poly.entity_id
_entity_poly.type
_entity_poly.pdbx_seq_one_letter_code
_entity_poly.pdbx_strand_id
1 'polypeptide(L)'
;RGTVDLYDAKTGTVIDHKVLGATSLKKFKADGPSEQYRTQVHLYATGLRLSGANVRHVGIVAWSRSGQLKDATYWTEPYDEDRAEQCLQRLDALKQTTGLLGRGALPLIPTADAHCTYCPFYLPGVTDVEDACAGHDKEAK
;
A
#
# COMPACT_ATOMS: atom_id res chain seq x y z
N ARG A 1 -7.85 -6.29 -9.41
CA ARG A 1 -8.96 -6.77 -8.56
C ARG A 1 -8.41 -7.11 -7.19
N GLY A 2 -8.97 -6.53 -6.12
CA GLY A 2 -8.64 -6.84 -4.74
C GLY A 2 -9.81 -7.53 -4.04
N THR A 3 -9.53 -8.23 -2.94
CA THR A 3 -10.54 -8.84 -2.08
C THR A 3 -10.47 -8.18 -0.70
N VAL A 4 -11.63 -7.79 -0.18
CA VAL A 4 -11.76 -7.29 1.18
C VAL A 4 -11.79 -8.48 2.13
N ASP A 5 -10.99 -8.43 3.20
CA ASP A 5 -10.96 -9.52 4.19
C ASP A 5 -12.21 -9.54 5.05
N LEU A 6 -12.63 -8.35 5.54
CA LEU A 6 -13.80 -8.23 6.39
C LEU A 6 -14.47 -6.85 6.22
N TYR A 7 -15.79 -6.83 6.23
CA TYR A 7 -16.61 -5.63 6.36
C TYR A 7 -17.59 -5.78 7.53
N ASP A 8 -17.43 -4.95 8.55
CA ASP A 8 -18.39 -4.86 9.65
C ASP A 8 -19.49 -3.84 9.31
N ALA A 9 -20.65 -4.33 8.93
CA ALA A 9 -21.78 -3.49 8.54
C ALA A 9 -22.37 -2.67 9.71
N LYS A 10 -22.16 -3.07 10.97
CA LYS A 10 -22.67 -2.32 12.14
C LYS A 10 -21.89 -1.02 12.34
N THR A 11 -20.59 -1.09 12.26
CA THR A 11 -19.70 0.06 12.41
C THR A 11 -19.41 0.77 11.09
N GLY A 12 -19.67 0.12 9.95
CA GLY A 12 -19.29 0.58 8.63
C GLY A 12 -17.76 0.54 8.43
N THR A 13 -17.10 -0.44 9.00
CA THR A 13 -15.63 -0.53 8.99
C THR A 13 -15.15 -1.62 8.04
N VAL A 14 -14.27 -1.25 7.12
CA VAL A 14 -13.49 -2.20 6.30
C VAL A 14 -12.24 -2.57 7.06
N ILE A 15 -11.98 -3.86 7.21
CA ILE A 15 -10.84 -4.38 7.97
C ILE A 15 -10.00 -5.27 7.08
N ASP A 16 -8.70 -5.03 7.10
CA ASP A 16 -7.69 -5.83 6.41
C ASP A 16 -6.78 -6.51 7.44
N HIS A 17 -6.44 -7.78 7.21
CA HIS A 17 -5.61 -8.57 8.11
C HIS A 17 -4.18 -8.66 7.60
N LYS A 18 -3.21 -8.32 8.45
CA LYS A 18 -1.78 -8.42 8.15
C LYS A 18 -1.07 -9.34 9.13
N VAL A 19 -0.35 -10.35 8.61
CA VAL A 19 0.53 -11.21 9.42
C VAL A 19 1.95 -10.67 9.33
N LEU A 20 2.46 -10.12 10.44
CA LEU A 20 3.72 -9.40 10.50
C LEU A 20 4.78 -10.14 11.31
N GLY A 21 6.04 -10.07 10.86
CA GLY A 21 7.19 -10.48 11.67
C GLY A 21 7.42 -9.51 12.85
N ALA A 22 8.22 -9.93 13.82
CA ALA A 22 8.41 -9.21 15.09
C ALA A 22 8.82 -7.74 14.89
N THR A 23 9.79 -7.46 14.02
CA THR A 23 10.27 -6.09 13.72
C THR A 23 9.17 -5.23 13.11
N SER A 24 8.47 -5.75 12.08
CA SER A 24 7.38 -5.03 11.42
C SER A 24 6.20 -4.79 12.34
N LEU A 25 5.88 -5.76 13.21
CA LEU A 25 4.81 -5.61 14.20
C LEU A 25 5.18 -4.55 15.26
N LYS A 26 6.44 -4.52 15.71
CA LYS A 26 6.92 -3.48 16.62
C LYS A 26 6.79 -2.09 16.00
N LYS A 27 7.19 -1.94 14.74
CA LYS A 27 7.04 -0.68 13.99
C LYS A 27 5.56 -0.31 13.84
N PHE A 28 4.71 -1.25 13.46
CA PHE A 28 3.27 -1.02 13.35
C PHE A 28 2.65 -0.53 14.67
N LYS A 29 3.07 -1.10 15.80
CA LYS A 29 2.59 -0.67 17.14
C LYS A 29 3.06 0.74 17.52
N ALA A 30 4.25 1.15 17.09
CA ALA A 30 4.82 2.46 17.39
C ALA A 30 4.30 3.57 16.47
N ASP A 31 4.28 3.30 15.15
CA ASP A 31 4.10 4.31 14.11
C ASP A 31 2.77 4.16 13.35
N GLY A 32 2.03 3.08 13.60
CA GLY A 32 0.87 2.70 12.80
C GLY A 32 1.25 1.97 11.50
N PRO A 33 0.29 1.76 10.60
CA PRO A 33 0.52 1.10 9.32
C PRO A 33 1.32 1.96 8.35
N SER A 34 2.05 1.30 7.45
CA SER A 34 2.71 1.99 6.34
C SER A 34 1.70 2.66 5.42
N GLU A 35 2.13 3.69 4.68
CA GLU A 35 1.29 4.35 3.67
C GLU A 35 0.75 3.38 2.63
N GLN A 36 1.50 2.34 2.27
CA GLN A 36 1.05 1.30 1.37
C GLN A 36 -0.16 0.53 1.94
N TYR A 37 -0.13 0.16 3.21
CA TYR A 37 -1.24 -0.53 3.87
C TYR A 37 -2.45 0.38 4.05
N ARG A 38 -2.23 1.64 4.41
CA ARG A 38 -3.30 2.65 4.51
C ARG A 38 -3.98 2.84 3.17
N THR A 39 -3.23 3.09 2.10
CA THR A 39 -3.78 3.26 0.74
C THR A 39 -4.55 2.02 0.30
N GLN A 40 -4.04 0.82 0.57
CA GLN A 40 -4.71 -0.44 0.21
C GLN A 40 -6.10 -0.54 0.84
N VAL A 41 -6.21 -0.30 2.16
CA VAL A 41 -7.50 -0.45 2.84
C VAL A 41 -8.51 0.65 2.43
N HIS A 42 -8.05 1.87 2.10
CA HIS A 42 -8.91 2.92 1.53
C HIS A 42 -9.41 2.56 0.13
N LEU A 43 -8.57 1.98 -0.72
CA LEU A 43 -9.00 1.48 -2.04
C LEU A 43 -10.05 0.37 -1.92
N TYR A 44 -9.92 -0.53 -0.94
CA TYR A 44 -10.93 -1.55 -0.66
C TYR A 44 -12.25 -0.91 -0.19
N ALA A 45 -12.15 0.09 0.66
CA ALA A 45 -13.31 0.87 1.13
C ALA A 45 -14.04 1.56 -0.03
N THR A 46 -13.30 2.17 -0.96
CA THR A 46 -13.85 2.77 -2.19
C THR A 46 -14.61 1.73 -3.02
N GLY A 47 -14.03 0.56 -3.25
CA GLY A 47 -14.68 -0.52 -3.99
C GLY A 47 -15.99 -0.98 -3.36
N LEU A 48 -16.04 -1.08 -2.03
CA LEU A 48 -17.25 -1.43 -1.30
C LEU A 48 -18.30 -0.31 -1.35
N ARG A 49 -17.91 0.97 -1.24
CA ARG A 49 -18.82 2.12 -1.40
C ARG A 49 -19.46 2.15 -2.78
N LEU A 50 -18.67 1.91 -3.82
CA LEU A 50 -19.17 1.80 -5.19
C LEU A 50 -20.17 0.64 -5.37
N SER A 51 -20.09 -0.38 -4.51
CA SER A 51 -21.05 -1.49 -4.45
C SER A 51 -22.25 -1.21 -3.55
N GLY A 52 -22.38 0.02 -3.01
CA GLY A 52 -23.50 0.44 -2.17
C GLY A 52 -23.32 0.23 -0.66
N ALA A 53 -22.15 -0.19 -0.19
CA ALA A 53 -21.90 -0.35 1.24
C ALA A 53 -21.68 1.02 1.92
N ASN A 54 -22.22 1.17 3.15
CA ASN A 54 -22.03 2.38 3.95
C ASN A 54 -20.71 2.30 4.74
N VAL A 55 -19.59 2.55 4.06
CA VAL A 55 -18.27 2.57 4.69
C VAL A 55 -18.00 3.93 5.34
N ARG A 56 -17.62 3.90 6.62
CA ARG A 56 -17.28 5.08 7.43
C ARG A 56 -15.85 5.07 7.93
N HIS A 57 -15.28 3.88 8.17
CA HIS A 57 -13.94 3.70 8.71
C HIS A 57 -13.21 2.61 7.95
N VAL A 58 -11.90 2.68 8.06
CA VAL A 58 -10.98 1.62 7.65
C VAL A 58 -10.16 1.17 8.84
N GLY A 59 -9.72 -0.07 8.85
CA GLY A 59 -8.90 -0.62 9.92
C GLY A 59 -7.99 -1.72 9.44
N ILE A 60 -6.93 -1.95 10.21
CA ILE A 60 -5.97 -3.01 9.97
C ILE A 60 -5.76 -3.76 11.29
N VAL A 61 -5.92 -5.08 11.24
CA VAL A 61 -5.54 -5.97 12.35
C VAL A 61 -4.22 -6.60 12.00
N ALA A 62 -3.19 -6.30 12.78
CA ALA A 62 -1.85 -6.86 12.62
C ALA A 62 -1.64 -8.02 13.60
N TRP A 63 -1.42 -9.20 13.05
CA TRP A 63 -1.18 -10.43 13.77
C TRP A 63 0.33 -10.72 13.84
N SER A 64 0.79 -11.25 14.97
CA SER A 64 2.16 -11.74 15.08
C SER A 64 2.32 -13.06 14.33
N ARG A 65 3.33 -13.15 13.44
CA ARG A 65 3.65 -14.39 12.72
C ARG A 65 4.08 -15.54 13.64
N SER A 66 4.76 -15.22 14.73
CA SER A 66 5.37 -16.20 15.66
C SER A 66 4.93 -16.00 17.12
N GLY A 67 3.98 -15.08 17.37
CA GLY A 67 3.46 -14.78 18.70
C GLY A 67 2.11 -15.44 18.97
N GLN A 68 1.44 -14.95 19.99
CA GLN A 68 0.10 -15.39 20.40
C GLN A 68 -0.98 -14.43 19.88
N LEU A 69 -2.24 -14.86 19.86
CA LEU A 69 -3.37 -14.00 19.44
C LEU A 69 -3.46 -12.71 20.27
N LYS A 70 -3.10 -12.75 21.54
CA LYS A 70 -3.05 -11.57 22.43
C LYS A 70 -2.04 -10.51 21.97
N ASP A 71 -1.06 -10.86 21.14
CA ASP A 71 -0.05 -9.94 20.63
C ASP A 71 -0.55 -9.13 19.42
N ALA A 72 -1.74 -9.47 18.90
CA ALA A 72 -2.38 -8.71 17.84
C ALA A 72 -2.59 -7.26 18.24
N THR A 73 -2.57 -6.39 17.25
CA THR A 73 -2.88 -4.97 17.46
C THR A 73 -3.82 -4.50 16.37
N TYR A 74 -4.59 -3.48 16.67
CA TYR A 74 -5.59 -2.90 15.79
C TYR A 74 -5.31 -1.41 15.60
N TRP A 75 -5.44 -0.97 14.36
CA TRP A 75 -5.39 0.43 13.96
C TRP A 75 -6.63 0.76 13.14
N THR A 76 -7.15 1.96 13.28
CA THR A 76 -8.32 2.44 12.53
C THR A 76 -8.26 3.95 12.32
N GLU A 77 -8.84 4.40 11.20
CA GLU A 77 -9.07 5.82 10.91
C GLU A 77 -10.38 6.01 10.13
N PRO A 78 -10.92 7.23 10.05
CA PRO A 78 -12.04 7.53 9.16
C PRO A 78 -11.68 7.21 7.71
N TYR A 79 -12.68 6.76 6.92
CA TYR A 79 -12.49 6.59 5.49
C TYR A 79 -12.19 7.94 4.83
N ASP A 80 -11.11 7.98 4.07
CA ASP A 80 -10.61 9.13 3.33
C ASP A 80 -10.74 8.83 1.83
N GLU A 81 -11.71 9.49 1.18
CA GLU A 81 -12.00 9.32 -0.24
C GLU A 81 -10.88 9.93 -1.10
N ASP A 82 -10.34 11.09 -0.67
CA ASP A 82 -9.31 11.81 -1.41
C ASP A 82 -8.03 10.99 -1.55
N ARG A 83 -7.66 10.25 -0.51
CA ARG A 83 -6.51 9.32 -0.54
C ARG A 83 -6.66 8.24 -1.61
N ALA A 84 -7.85 7.65 -1.68
CA ALA A 84 -8.12 6.61 -2.67
C ALA A 84 -8.16 7.20 -4.09
N GLU A 85 -8.80 8.36 -4.27
CA GLU A 85 -8.88 9.06 -5.54
C GLU A 85 -7.50 9.46 -6.07
N GLN A 86 -6.64 10.06 -5.25
CA GLN A 86 -5.27 10.41 -5.62
C GLN A 86 -4.46 9.20 -6.09
N CYS A 87 -4.64 8.05 -5.43
CA CYS A 87 -3.99 6.81 -5.87
C CYS A 87 -4.48 6.35 -7.25
N LEU A 88 -5.78 6.42 -7.51
CA LEU A 88 -6.36 6.05 -8.81
C LEU A 88 -5.93 7.03 -9.91
N GLN A 89 -5.97 8.33 -9.65
CA GLN A 89 -5.52 9.38 -10.57
C GLN A 89 -4.04 9.17 -10.94
N ARG A 90 -3.18 8.86 -9.95
CA ARG A 90 -1.77 8.53 -10.21
C ARG A 90 -1.64 7.32 -11.12
N LEU A 91 -2.42 6.25 -10.88
CA LEU A 91 -2.40 5.06 -11.73
C LEU A 91 -2.81 5.38 -13.17
N ASP A 92 -3.83 6.20 -13.37
CA ASP A 92 -4.31 6.57 -14.69
C ASP A 92 -3.30 7.48 -15.42
N ALA A 93 -2.69 8.43 -14.72
CA ALA A 93 -1.60 9.25 -15.26
C ALA A 93 -0.40 8.39 -15.72
N LEU A 94 -0.01 7.39 -14.91
CA LEU A 94 1.05 6.45 -15.27
C LEU A 94 0.70 5.62 -16.51
N LYS A 95 -0.54 5.11 -16.60
CA LYS A 95 -1.02 4.38 -17.78
C LYS A 95 -1.01 5.23 -19.04
N GLN A 96 -1.47 6.49 -18.93
CA GLN A 96 -1.45 7.42 -20.08
C GLN A 96 -0.02 7.73 -20.53
N THR A 97 0.87 8.06 -19.58
CA THR A 97 2.26 8.38 -19.88
C THR A 97 2.98 7.20 -20.52
N THR A 98 2.83 6.00 -19.97
CA THR A 98 3.44 4.77 -20.53
C THR A 98 2.81 4.38 -21.86
N GLY A 99 1.52 4.63 -22.05
CA GLY A 99 0.83 4.39 -23.32
C GLY A 99 1.33 5.30 -24.46
N LEU A 100 1.70 6.55 -24.13
CA LEU A 100 2.19 7.53 -25.10
C LEU A 100 3.69 7.36 -25.42
N LEU A 101 4.50 7.14 -24.41
CA LEU A 101 5.97 7.19 -24.49
C LEU A 101 6.63 5.80 -24.46
N GLY A 102 5.85 4.75 -24.18
CA GLY A 102 6.41 3.41 -24.01
C GLY A 102 7.48 3.38 -22.91
N ARG A 103 8.62 2.75 -23.20
CA ARG A 103 9.76 2.70 -22.24
C ARG A 103 10.37 4.08 -21.94
N GLY A 104 10.26 5.03 -22.84
CA GLY A 104 10.70 6.41 -22.62
C GLY A 104 9.99 7.14 -21.48
N ALA A 105 8.89 6.58 -20.96
CA ALA A 105 8.22 7.08 -19.76
C ALA A 105 9.01 6.79 -18.46
N LEU A 106 9.85 5.76 -18.42
CA LEU A 106 10.50 5.28 -17.19
C LEU A 106 11.31 6.35 -16.45
N PRO A 107 12.14 7.19 -17.13
CA PRO A 107 12.86 8.27 -16.45
C PRO A 107 11.96 9.34 -15.83
N LEU A 108 10.71 9.44 -16.28
CA LEU A 108 9.73 10.43 -15.81
C LEU A 108 8.89 9.95 -14.65
N ILE A 109 8.94 8.66 -14.34
CA ILE A 109 8.15 8.04 -13.27
C ILE A 109 8.97 8.04 -11.99
N PRO A 110 8.47 8.68 -10.91
CA PRO A 110 9.19 8.66 -9.64
C PRO A 110 9.25 7.22 -9.08
N THR A 111 10.41 6.85 -8.55
CA THR A 111 10.60 5.57 -7.86
C THR A 111 9.66 5.44 -6.66
N ALA A 112 9.19 4.22 -6.40
CA ALA A 112 8.34 3.96 -5.25
C ALA A 112 9.14 4.04 -3.94
N ASP A 113 8.54 4.58 -2.86
CA ASP A 113 9.08 4.46 -1.51
C ASP A 113 8.79 3.04 -0.96
N ALA A 114 9.57 2.08 -1.41
CA ALA A 114 9.42 0.66 -1.10
C ALA A 114 10.79 0.05 -0.78
N HIS A 115 10.80 -1.17 -0.22
CA HIS A 115 12.04 -1.91 0.04
C HIS A 115 12.63 -2.42 -1.28
N CYS A 116 13.63 -1.72 -1.79
CA CYS A 116 14.29 -2.08 -3.05
C CYS A 116 14.91 -3.47 -3.02
N THR A 117 15.48 -3.91 -1.90
CA THR A 117 16.11 -5.22 -1.71
C THR A 117 15.25 -6.41 -2.16
N TYR A 118 13.93 -6.29 -2.09
CA TYR A 118 12.98 -7.34 -2.52
C TYR A 118 12.30 -7.04 -3.85
N CYS A 119 12.67 -5.96 -4.53
CA CYS A 119 12.09 -5.57 -5.80
C CYS A 119 12.76 -6.34 -6.94
N PRO A 120 12.00 -7.02 -7.81
CA PRO A 120 12.58 -7.79 -8.93
C PRO A 120 13.23 -6.91 -10.00
N PHE A 121 12.99 -5.61 -9.97
CA PHE A 121 13.57 -4.64 -10.89
C PHE A 121 14.77 -3.89 -10.30
N TYR A 122 15.14 -4.15 -9.05
CA TYR A 122 16.24 -3.47 -8.39
C TYR A 122 17.61 -4.09 -8.77
N LEU A 123 18.49 -3.23 -9.27
CA LEU A 123 19.89 -3.58 -9.54
C LEU A 123 20.78 -2.40 -9.11
N PRO A 124 21.49 -2.51 -7.98
CA PRO A 124 22.32 -1.41 -7.48
C PRO A 124 23.42 -1.05 -8.49
N GLY A 125 23.67 0.25 -8.65
CA GLY A 125 24.70 0.78 -9.54
C GLY A 125 24.34 0.81 -11.03
N VAL A 126 23.13 0.40 -11.42
CA VAL A 126 22.66 0.59 -12.80
C VAL A 126 22.47 2.09 -13.09
N THR A 127 22.91 2.52 -14.27
CA THR A 127 22.79 3.92 -14.71
C THR A 127 21.66 4.14 -15.69
N ASP A 128 21.26 3.08 -16.39
CA ASP A 128 20.17 3.14 -17.35
C ASP A 128 18.90 2.51 -16.78
N VAL A 129 17.88 3.33 -16.62
CA VAL A 129 16.57 2.90 -16.10
C VAL A 129 15.84 1.95 -17.05
N GLU A 130 16.24 1.85 -18.33
CA GLU A 130 15.69 0.87 -19.25
C GLU A 130 16.18 -0.56 -18.96
N ASP A 131 17.35 -0.70 -18.35
CA ASP A 131 17.91 -1.99 -17.97
C ASP A 131 17.33 -2.47 -16.63
N ALA A 132 17.33 -1.57 -15.62
CA ALA A 132 16.84 -1.88 -14.28
C ALA A 132 16.60 -0.59 -13.47
N CYS A 133 16.17 -0.73 -12.23
CA CYS A 133 16.00 0.37 -11.29
C CYS A 133 17.17 0.43 -10.31
N ALA A 134 17.87 1.54 -10.25
CA ALA A 134 18.97 1.78 -9.30
C ALA A 134 18.51 1.85 -7.82
N GLY A 135 17.20 1.88 -7.58
CA GLY A 135 16.63 2.12 -6.26
C GLY A 135 16.51 3.61 -5.92
N HIS A 136 16.13 3.89 -4.69
CA HIS A 136 16.09 5.26 -4.17
C HIS A 136 17.25 5.48 -3.18
N ASP A 137 17.61 6.76 -2.96
CA ASP A 137 18.80 7.18 -2.20
C ASP A 137 18.89 6.66 -0.75
N LYS A 138 17.80 6.18 -0.18
CA LYS A 138 17.77 5.65 1.20
C LYS A 138 18.47 4.29 1.36
N GLU A 139 18.66 3.55 0.26
CA GLU A 139 19.28 2.22 0.29
C GLU A 139 20.71 2.19 -0.31
N ALA A 140 21.18 3.31 -0.79
CA ALA A 140 22.56 3.46 -1.32
C ALA A 140 23.63 3.62 -0.23
N LYS A 141 23.31 3.30 1.05
CA LYS A 141 24.23 3.39 2.19
C LYS A 141 24.54 2.02 2.76
#